data_10199675f94676ee4c4e84ec74ab2c49
#
_entry.id   10199675f94676ee4c4e84ec74ab2c49
#
_cell.length_a   1.000
_cell.length_b   1.000
_cell.length_c   1.000
_cell.angle_alpha   90.00
_cell.angle_beta   90.00
_cell.angle_gamma   90.00
#
_symmetry.space_group_name_H-M   'P 1'
#
loop_
_entity.id
_entity.type
_entity.pdbx_description
1 polymer ?
#
loop_
_entity_poly.entity_id
_entity_poly.type
_entity_poly.pdbx_seq_one_letter_code
_entity_poly.pdbx_strand_id
1 'polypeptide(L)'
;NPKTSYVNRYGDPMGFKSNTWVALLRPTLRDFPQNLVLRCNSVVTHLEAVNDRIERVHYRDPSGRPQVVKGKVVVVACSAIESVRLLMLSAEADKTNLGKRLRYGESASLLGRFFLTHCFGGAEVAIPAGKYKNGTRVWEETPGRRFDKSVSLDSDYATDILANRDWQTANGLWAGGAIYNNTSDQALPISLARTHGSTDLDTLWDGFKGDASLRGDKILDWLRHDFGTRLSVSYMANQIPQFDNQIRLHPDVRDKWNRPVAHIVKDWHAHDGYLMRRFAEVCRDILVAGVPDITADKVEFGSVYGVNVQNTVRVANHILGGARFGASSNDSVLDKNCRVWDVANLYVTDGSFMPTSGGANPTLTIQANAFRVADFLLGRPPLPASPV
;
A
#
# COMPACT_ATOMS: atom_id res chain seq x y z
N ASN A 1 0.86 -20.90 18.02
CA ASN A 1 2.22 -20.75 18.54
C ASN A 1 2.38 -19.30 19.03
N PRO A 2 2.58 -19.07 20.35
CA PRO A 2 2.65 -17.72 20.90
C PRO A 2 3.77 -16.87 20.31
N LYS A 3 4.77 -17.48 19.68
CA LYS A 3 5.88 -16.76 19.03
C LYS A 3 5.48 -16.05 17.74
N THR A 4 4.44 -16.50 17.06
CA THR A 4 3.95 -15.84 15.83
C THR A 4 3.21 -14.54 16.12
N SER A 5 2.71 -14.34 17.33
CA SER A 5 2.04 -13.11 17.75
C SER A 5 2.98 -11.89 17.79
N TYR A 6 4.30 -12.10 17.87
CA TYR A 6 5.28 -11.02 17.81
C TYR A 6 5.66 -10.62 16.38
N VAL A 7 5.27 -11.40 15.40
CA VAL A 7 5.51 -11.15 13.97
C VAL A 7 4.31 -10.42 13.41
N ASN A 8 4.12 -9.20 13.79
CA ASN A 8 3.02 -8.40 13.30
C ASN A 8 3.50 -7.15 12.56
N ARG A 9 2.62 -6.20 12.36
CA ARG A 9 2.88 -5.00 11.55
C ARG A 9 4.01 -4.10 12.09
N TYR A 10 4.45 -4.25 13.34
CA TYR A 10 5.43 -3.34 13.97
C TYR A 10 6.87 -3.82 13.92
N GLY A 11 7.07 -5.03 13.53
CA GLY A 11 8.40 -5.56 13.40
C GLY A 11 8.40 -7.07 13.38
N ASP A 12 9.54 -7.59 13.03
CA ASP A 12 9.77 -9.03 12.98
C ASP A 12 11.17 -9.33 13.55
N PRO A 13 11.28 -9.37 14.88
CA PRO A 13 12.56 -9.66 15.52
C PRO A 13 13.06 -11.07 15.22
N MET A 14 12.17 -11.96 14.75
CA MET A 14 12.49 -13.35 14.41
C MET A 14 12.89 -13.52 12.94
N GLY A 15 12.72 -12.51 12.09
CA GLY A 15 13.04 -12.58 10.68
C GLY A 15 12.11 -13.46 9.83
N PHE A 16 10.87 -13.70 10.29
CA PHE A 16 9.89 -14.51 9.53
C PHE A 16 9.22 -13.73 8.40
N LYS A 17 9.16 -12.41 8.51
CA LYS A 17 8.66 -11.56 7.44
C LYS A 17 9.76 -11.33 6.42
N SER A 18 9.54 -11.85 5.24
CA SER A 18 10.44 -11.61 4.12
C SER A 18 10.41 -10.14 3.70
N ASN A 19 11.58 -9.58 3.49
CA ASN A 19 11.79 -8.29 2.87
C ASN A 19 13.12 -8.31 2.10
N THR A 20 13.38 -7.28 1.33
CA THR A 20 14.59 -7.21 0.49
C THR A 20 15.88 -7.37 1.28
N TRP A 21 15.95 -6.83 2.50
CA TRP A 21 17.12 -6.99 3.36
C TRP A 21 17.32 -8.44 3.78
N VAL A 22 16.28 -9.07 4.33
CA VAL A 22 16.35 -10.44 4.87
C VAL A 22 16.56 -11.46 3.76
N ALA A 23 15.82 -11.32 2.65
CA ALA A 23 15.78 -12.33 1.60
C ALA A 23 16.89 -12.20 0.56
N LEU A 24 17.38 -10.99 0.29
CA LEU A 24 18.30 -10.73 -0.83
C LEU A 24 19.59 -10.04 -0.39
N LEU A 25 19.52 -8.85 0.19
CA LEU A 25 20.70 -8.02 0.41
C LEU A 25 21.66 -8.63 1.44
N ARG A 26 21.14 -9.05 2.58
CA ARG A 26 21.95 -9.65 3.65
C ARG A 26 22.64 -10.94 3.20
N PRO A 27 21.98 -11.92 2.57
CA PRO A 27 22.65 -13.10 1.98
C PRO A 27 23.70 -12.71 0.92
N THR A 28 23.37 -11.80 0.02
CA THR A 28 24.31 -11.38 -1.04
C THR A 28 25.57 -10.71 -0.45
N LEU A 29 25.43 -9.85 0.54
CA LEU A 29 26.58 -9.23 1.22
C LEU A 29 27.44 -10.25 1.96
N ARG A 30 26.84 -11.32 2.50
CA ARG A 30 27.56 -12.39 3.17
C ARG A 30 28.32 -13.29 2.19
N ASP A 31 27.63 -13.73 1.12
CA ASP A 31 28.11 -14.79 0.24
C ASP A 31 28.90 -14.22 -0.96
N PHE A 32 28.61 -12.97 -1.36
CA PHE A 32 29.21 -12.31 -2.51
C PHE A 32 29.57 -10.84 -2.20
N PRO A 33 30.40 -10.55 -1.18
CA PRO A 33 30.64 -9.19 -0.69
C PRO A 33 31.26 -8.27 -1.74
N GLN A 34 31.99 -8.81 -2.71
CA GLN A 34 32.60 -8.04 -3.80
C GLN A 34 31.58 -7.64 -4.90
N ASN A 35 30.39 -8.25 -4.93
CA ASN A 35 29.41 -8.02 -5.98
C ASN A 35 28.36 -6.97 -5.59
N LEU A 36 28.28 -6.61 -4.31
CA LEU A 36 27.29 -5.68 -3.80
C LEU A 36 27.91 -4.63 -2.88
N VAL A 37 27.71 -3.37 -3.24
CA VAL A 37 28.07 -2.21 -2.39
C VAL A 37 26.78 -1.54 -1.92
N LEU A 38 26.54 -1.58 -0.61
CA LEU A 38 25.42 -0.90 0.01
C LEU A 38 25.88 0.41 0.65
N ARG A 39 25.28 1.53 0.24
CA ARG A 39 25.57 2.88 0.76
C ARG A 39 24.38 3.38 1.55
N CYS A 40 24.32 3.05 2.83
CA CYS A 40 23.26 3.52 3.72
C CYS A 40 23.35 5.03 3.97
N ASN A 41 22.23 5.65 4.35
CA ASN A 41 22.10 7.07 4.65
C ASN A 41 22.60 7.99 3.52
N SER A 42 22.54 7.51 2.30
CA SER A 42 22.91 8.23 1.10
C SER A 42 21.67 8.64 0.32
N VAL A 43 21.53 9.93 0.01
CA VAL A 43 20.34 10.49 -0.62
C VAL A 43 20.65 10.87 -2.06
N VAL A 44 20.07 10.16 -3.02
CA VAL A 44 20.18 10.53 -4.44
C VAL A 44 19.46 11.85 -4.67
N THR A 45 20.12 12.79 -5.29
CA THR A 45 19.61 14.14 -5.54
C THR A 45 19.05 14.32 -6.94
N HIS A 46 19.73 13.83 -7.95
CA HIS A 46 19.28 13.84 -9.34
C HIS A 46 20.12 12.88 -10.21
N LEU A 47 19.59 12.59 -11.36
CA LEU A 47 20.23 11.82 -12.43
C LEU A 47 20.70 12.79 -13.50
N GLU A 48 21.91 12.61 -14.01
CA GLU A 48 22.45 13.41 -15.10
C GLU A 48 22.56 12.54 -16.36
N ALA A 49 21.92 13.01 -17.41
CA ALA A 49 21.92 12.35 -18.71
C ALA A 49 22.91 13.01 -19.66
N VAL A 50 23.61 12.19 -20.45
CA VAL A 50 24.35 12.62 -21.61
C VAL A 50 23.77 11.87 -22.81
N ASN A 51 23.29 12.60 -23.79
CA ASN A 51 22.50 12.06 -24.89
C ASN A 51 21.30 11.26 -24.35
N ASP A 52 21.13 10.02 -24.76
CA ASP A 52 20.04 9.12 -24.37
C ASP A 52 20.35 8.21 -23.17
N ARG A 53 21.38 8.54 -22.37
CA ARG A 53 21.82 7.67 -21.27
C ARG A 53 22.07 8.44 -19.99
N ILE A 54 21.73 7.84 -18.86
CA ILE A 54 22.19 8.35 -17.55
C ILE A 54 23.67 8.00 -17.40
N GLU A 55 24.48 9.04 -17.28
CA GLU A 55 25.92 8.94 -17.10
C GLU A 55 26.33 9.04 -15.63
N ARG A 56 25.60 9.85 -14.85
CA ARG A 56 25.92 10.11 -13.45
C ARG A 56 24.70 10.07 -12.57
N VAL A 57 24.85 9.45 -11.40
CA VAL A 57 23.89 9.52 -10.31
C VAL A 57 24.49 10.35 -9.20
N HIS A 58 23.91 11.51 -8.97
CA HIS A 58 24.35 12.44 -7.93
C HIS A 58 23.66 12.12 -6.61
N TYR A 59 24.45 12.07 -5.54
CA TYR A 59 23.92 11.80 -4.22
C TYR A 59 24.67 12.57 -3.14
N ARG A 60 24.09 12.65 -1.95
CA ARG A 60 24.75 13.14 -0.75
C ARG A 60 25.06 11.96 0.15
N ASP A 61 26.29 11.93 0.65
CA ASP A 61 26.74 10.93 1.62
C ASP A 61 26.17 11.21 3.03
N PRO A 62 26.40 10.34 4.03
CA PRO A 62 25.92 10.56 5.39
C PRO A 62 26.37 11.87 6.03
N SER A 63 27.47 12.44 5.57
CA SER A 63 27.98 13.76 6.03
C SER A 63 27.37 14.93 5.26
N GLY A 64 26.47 14.67 4.31
CA GLY A 64 25.85 15.68 3.46
C GLY A 64 26.69 16.15 2.28
N ARG A 65 27.88 15.57 2.06
CA ARG A 65 28.79 15.98 0.98
C ARG A 65 28.28 15.45 -0.38
N PRO A 66 28.38 16.24 -1.45
CA PRO A 66 28.01 15.79 -2.79
C PRO A 66 28.97 14.69 -3.27
N GLN A 67 28.39 13.67 -3.85
CA GLN A 67 29.08 12.52 -4.42
C GLN A 67 28.46 12.14 -5.75
N VAL A 68 29.19 11.40 -6.57
CA VAL A 68 28.75 10.91 -7.86
C VAL A 68 29.10 9.43 -8.01
N VAL A 69 28.21 8.68 -8.61
CA VAL A 69 28.45 7.30 -9.05
C VAL A 69 27.99 7.12 -10.49
N LYS A 70 28.68 6.26 -11.23
CA LYS A 70 28.34 5.88 -12.61
C LYS A 70 27.91 4.41 -12.66
N GLY A 71 27.03 4.08 -13.58
CA GLY A 71 26.58 2.71 -13.81
C GLY A 71 26.21 2.46 -15.27
N LYS A 72 26.36 1.23 -15.74
CA LYS A 72 25.92 0.82 -17.07
C LYS A 72 24.39 0.85 -17.19
N VAL A 73 23.70 0.51 -16.10
CA VAL A 73 22.25 0.52 -15.95
C VAL A 73 21.92 1.25 -14.66
N VAL A 74 20.88 2.05 -14.68
CA VAL A 74 20.34 2.76 -13.51
C VAL A 74 18.91 2.27 -13.28
N VAL A 75 18.65 1.75 -12.08
CA VAL A 75 17.33 1.29 -11.66
C VAL A 75 16.84 2.18 -10.52
N VAL A 76 15.73 2.85 -10.73
CA VAL A 76 15.06 3.66 -9.72
C VAL A 76 13.99 2.81 -9.03
N ALA A 77 14.09 2.69 -7.72
CA ALA A 77 13.21 1.87 -6.89
C ALA A 77 12.97 2.52 -5.51
N CYS A 78 12.62 3.81 -5.52
CA CYS A 78 12.52 4.65 -4.31
C CYS A 78 11.10 4.71 -3.75
N SER A 79 10.21 3.78 -4.15
CA SER A 79 8.74 3.85 -3.95
C SER A 79 8.06 4.88 -4.87
N ALA A 80 6.78 4.67 -5.17
CA ALA A 80 6.09 5.40 -6.23
C ALA A 80 6.22 6.93 -6.14
N ILE A 81 6.10 7.50 -4.94
CA ILE A 81 6.19 8.95 -4.76
C ILE A 81 7.63 9.46 -5.00
N GLU A 82 8.60 8.86 -4.33
CA GLU A 82 9.97 9.37 -4.38
C GLU A 82 10.68 9.03 -5.69
N SER A 83 10.33 7.94 -6.37
CA SER A 83 10.84 7.65 -7.72
C SER A 83 10.37 8.68 -8.74
N VAL A 84 9.10 9.00 -8.73
CA VAL A 84 8.53 10.05 -9.58
C VAL A 84 9.13 11.41 -9.24
N ARG A 85 9.24 11.72 -7.96
CA ARG A 85 9.88 12.98 -7.50
C ARG A 85 11.34 13.07 -7.98
N LEU A 86 12.11 11.99 -7.87
CA LEU A 86 13.50 11.95 -8.34
C LEU A 86 13.59 12.20 -9.85
N LEU A 87 12.71 11.59 -10.64
CA LEU A 87 12.66 11.82 -12.08
C LEU A 87 12.32 13.28 -12.40
N MET A 88 11.36 13.89 -11.70
CA MET A 88 11.00 15.29 -11.87
C MET A 88 12.15 16.25 -11.46
N LEU A 89 12.80 15.99 -10.33
CA LEU A 89 13.96 16.77 -9.90
C LEU A 89 15.11 16.68 -10.91
N SER A 90 15.30 15.51 -11.50
CA SER A 90 16.31 15.29 -12.54
C SER A 90 15.96 16.03 -13.83
N ALA A 91 14.68 16.02 -14.20
CA ALA A 91 14.16 16.77 -15.34
C ALA A 91 14.29 18.29 -15.16
N GLU A 92 14.03 18.80 -13.94
CA GLU A 92 14.23 20.23 -13.63
C GLU A 92 15.70 20.63 -13.68
N ALA A 93 16.61 19.75 -13.25
CA ALA A 93 18.05 19.99 -13.31
C ALA A 93 18.60 20.02 -14.74
N ASP A 94 17.97 19.28 -15.65
CA ASP A 94 18.36 19.21 -17.08
C ASP A 94 17.11 19.24 -17.98
N LYS A 95 16.53 20.42 -18.12
CA LYS A 95 15.31 20.65 -18.94
C LYS A 95 15.53 20.38 -20.43
N THR A 96 16.74 20.55 -20.90
CA THR A 96 17.05 20.51 -22.33
C THR A 96 17.30 19.12 -22.89
N ASN A 97 17.71 18.19 -22.04
CA ASN A 97 17.94 16.80 -22.41
C ASN A 97 16.98 15.85 -21.65
N LEU A 98 17.25 15.54 -20.38
CA LEU A 98 16.44 14.56 -19.64
C LEU A 98 15.00 15.03 -19.46
N GLY A 99 14.79 16.35 -19.25
CA GLY A 99 13.45 16.92 -19.15
C GLY A 99 12.62 16.71 -20.41
N LYS A 100 13.24 16.92 -21.60
CA LYS A 100 12.56 16.65 -22.89
C LYS A 100 12.24 15.16 -23.07
N ARG A 101 13.17 14.27 -22.71
CA ARG A 101 12.98 12.81 -22.84
C ARG A 101 11.87 12.29 -21.92
N LEU A 102 11.75 12.85 -20.74
CA LEU A 102 10.65 12.61 -19.81
C LEU A 102 9.38 13.37 -20.18
N ARG A 103 9.42 14.21 -21.20
CA ARG A 103 8.33 15.12 -21.61
C ARG A 103 7.84 15.99 -20.45
N TYR A 104 8.73 16.29 -19.51
CA TYR A 104 8.40 17.02 -18.29
C TYR A 104 8.07 18.48 -18.59
N GLY A 105 6.98 18.96 -18.01
CA GLY A 105 6.49 20.31 -18.25
C GLY A 105 5.63 20.49 -19.52
N GLU A 106 5.50 19.45 -20.35
CA GLU A 106 4.55 19.47 -21.46
C GLU A 106 3.13 19.25 -20.98
N SER A 107 2.14 19.79 -21.67
CA SER A 107 0.72 19.62 -21.32
C SER A 107 0.27 18.14 -21.38
N ALA A 108 0.89 17.36 -22.27
CA ALA A 108 0.65 15.93 -22.42
C ALA A 108 1.60 15.06 -21.56
N SER A 109 2.39 15.64 -20.64
CA SER A 109 3.28 14.88 -19.79
C SER A 109 2.54 13.85 -18.96
N LEU A 110 3.04 12.62 -18.97
CA LEU A 110 2.49 11.51 -18.20
C LEU A 110 3.27 11.26 -16.89
N LEU A 111 4.47 11.85 -16.76
CA LEU A 111 5.26 11.74 -15.54
C LEU A 111 4.51 12.39 -14.37
N GLY A 112 4.27 11.62 -13.35
CA GLY A 112 3.49 12.00 -12.19
C GLY A 112 1.99 11.73 -12.31
N ARG A 113 1.46 11.53 -13.51
CA ARG A 113 0.02 11.31 -13.75
C ARG A 113 -0.42 9.89 -13.41
N PHE A 114 -1.73 9.69 -13.25
CA PHE A 114 -2.34 8.41 -12.90
C PHE A 114 -1.78 7.85 -11.58
N PHE A 115 -1.56 8.71 -10.61
CA PHE A 115 -1.25 8.28 -9.25
C PHE A 115 -2.44 7.54 -8.65
N LEU A 116 -2.17 6.40 -8.05
CA LEU A 116 -3.18 5.46 -7.58
C LEU A 116 -2.94 5.07 -6.12
N THR A 117 -4.03 4.69 -5.48
CA THR A 117 -4.02 3.88 -4.25
C THR A 117 -5.06 2.77 -4.42
N HIS A 118 -5.36 2.01 -3.35
CA HIS A 118 -6.55 1.18 -3.33
C HIS A 118 -7.74 1.92 -2.73
N CYS A 119 -8.93 1.49 -3.10
CA CYS A 119 -10.15 1.77 -2.37
C CYS A 119 -10.19 0.82 -1.18
N PHE A 120 -10.25 1.35 0.04
CA PHE A 120 -10.34 0.58 1.27
C PHE A 120 -11.62 0.90 2.00
N GLY A 121 -12.10 -0.07 2.74
CA GLY A 121 -13.21 0.09 3.65
C GLY A 121 -13.57 -1.23 4.30
N GLY A 122 -14.73 -1.26 4.93
CA GLY A 122 -15.23 -2.45 5.59
C GLY A 122 -16.44 -2.16 6.45
N ALA A 123 -16.85 -3.19 7.16
CA ALA A 123 -17.90 -3.15 8.13
C ALA A 123 -17.43 -3.86 9.41
N GLU A 124 -17.99 -3.46 10.51
CA GLU A 124 -17.69 -4.03 11.81
C GLU A 124 -18.91 -4.15 12.68
N VAL A 125 -18.86 -5.03 13.65
CA VAL A 125 -19.94 -5.23 14.62
C VAL A 125 -19.36 -5.57 15.97
N ALA A 126 -19.91 -4.98 17.01
CA ALA A 126 -19.65 -5.40 18.38
C ALA A 126 -20.39 -6.73 18.64
N ILE A 127 -19.67 -7.70 19.13
CA ILE A 127 -20.24 -8.99 19.48
C ILE A 127 -21.04 -8.83 20.78
N PRO A 128 -22.33 -9.20 20.78
CA PRO A 128 -23.13 -9.12 21.99
C PRO A 128 -22.50 -9.89 23.14
N ALA A 129 -22.39 -9.23 24.30
CA ALA A 129 -21.90 -9.88 25.48
C ALA A 129 -22.86 -11.04 25.84
N GLY A 130 -22.41 -12.26 25.75
CA GLY A 130 -23.09 -13.36 26.36
C GLY A 130 -23.37 -14.60 25.55
N LYS A 131 -23.34 -14.63 24.22
CA LYS A 131 -23.66 -15.89 23.55
C LYS A 131 -22.88 -16.09 22.29
N TYR A 132 -21.86 -16.90 22.40
CA TYR A 132 -21.19 -17.47 21.26
C TYR A 132 -21.09 -18.97 21.45
N LYS A 133 -21.32 -19.74 20.34
CA LYS A 133 -21.10 -21.16 20.30
C LYS A 133 -21.77 -21.87 21.49
N ASN A 134 -22.97 -22.35 21.30
CA ASN A 134 -23.76 -23.09 22.30
C ASN A 134 -24.18 -22.28 23.57
N GLY A 135 -24.24 -20.97 23.48
CA GLY A 135 -24.71 -20.17 24.59
C GLY A 135 -23.62 -19.67 25.53
N THR A 136 -22.35 -20.03 25.28
CA THR A 136 -21.23 -19.63 26.13
C THR A 136 -20.45 -18.49 25.49
N ARG A 137 -20.03 -17.51 26.31
CA ARG A 137 -19.15 -16.42 25.84
C ARG A 137 -17.79 -16.98 25.48
N VAL A 138 -17.36 -16.84 24.24
CA VAL A 138 -16.07 -17.34 23.74
C VAL A 138 -14.88 -16.85 24.57
N TRP A 139 -14.97 -15.65 25.12
CA TRP A 139 -13.92 -15.05 25.95
C TRP A 139 -14.01 -15.41 27.44
N GLU A 140 -15.12 -15.96 27.92
CA GLU A 140 -15.24 -16.49 29.28
C GLU A 140 -14.57 -17.85 29.42
N GLU A 141 -14.63 -18.66 28.37
CA GLU A 141 -13.98 -19.99 28.35
C GLU A 141 -12.45 -19.90 28.38
N THR A 142 -11.89 -18.75 27.91
CA THR A 142 -10.45 -18.58 27.82
C THR A 142 -10.08 -17.17 28.24
N PRO A 143 -9.86 -16.91 29.53
CA PRO A 143 -9.44 -15.58 30.01
C PRO A 143 -8.24 -15.04 29.21
N GLY A 144 -8.36 -13.83 28.68
CA GLY A 144 -7.34 -13.21 27.82
C GLY A 144 -7.39 -13.59 26.34
N ARG A 145 -8.33 -14.45 25.93
CA ARG A 145 -8.64 -14.73 24.51
C ARG A 145 -10.04 -14.29 24.21
N ARG A 146 -10.20 -13.20 23.53
CA ARG A 146 -11.51 -12.69 23.15
C ARG A 146 -12.02 -13.30 21.85
N PHE A 147 -11.13 -13.64 20.95
CA PHE A 147 -11.41 -14.46 19.78
C PHE A 147 -10.40 -15.58 19.69
N ASP A 148 -10.84 -16.75 19.24
CA ASP A 148 -9.92 -17.82 18.92
C ASP A 148 -9.00 -17.34 17.79
N LYS A 149 -7.72 -17.23 18.08
CA LYS A 149 -6.69 -16.77 17.16
C LYS A 149 -6.52 -17.67 15.95
N SER A 150 -6.96 -18.90 16.04
CA SER A 150 -7.00 -19.82 14.89
C SER A 150 -8.01 -19.38 13.84
N VAL A 151 -8.95 -18.51 14.20
CA VAL A 151 -9.98 -17.95 13.30
C VAL A 151 -9.62 -16.53 12.86
N SER A 152 -8.73 -15.86 13.58
CA SER A 152 -8.21 -14.55 13.20
C SER A 152 -7.16 -14.70 12.12
N LEU A 153 -7.57 -15.03 10.94
CA LEU A 153 -6.68 -15.15 9.82
C LEU A 153 -6.69 -13.81 9.07
N ASP A 154 -5.64 -13.05 9.26
CA ASP A 154 -5.28 -11.92 8.38
C ASP A 154 -5.16 -12.35 6.91
N SER A 155 -5.39 -13.62 6.64
CA SER A 155 -5.14 -14.29 5.36
C SER A 155 -6.39 -14.85 4.68
N ASP A 156 -7.56 -14.77 5.29
CA ASP A 156 -8.78 -15.28 4.65
C ASP A 156 -9.32 -14.25 3.66
N TYR A 157 -8.88 -14.39 2.42
CA TYR A 157 -9.36 -13.60 1.31
C TYR A 157 -10.54 -14.29 0.64
N ALA A 158 -11.68 -13.65 0.60
CA ALA A 158 -12.73 -13.98 -0.35
C ALA A 158 -12.36 -13.38 -1.71
N THR A 159 -11.76 -14.17 -2.57
CA THR A 159 -11.33 -13.73 -3.91
C THR A 159 -12.44 -13.76 -4.94
N ASP A 160 -13.58 -14.35 -4.62
CA ASP A 160 -14.68 -14.59 -5.56
C ASP A 160 -15.19 -13.32 -6.22
N ILE A 161 -15.17 -12.20 -5.51
CA ILE A 161 -15.59 -10.90 -6.07
C ILE A 161 -14.60 -10.41 -7.14
N LEU A 162 -13.31 -10.70 -7.00
CA LEU A 162 -12.32 -10.38 -8.04
C LEU A 162 -12.55 -11.16 -9.32
N ALA A 163 -12.89 -12.44 -9.20
CA ALA A 163 -13.06 -13.35 -10.31
C ALA A 163 -14.51 -13.37 -10.87
N ASN A 164 -15.47 -12.89 -10.08
CA ASN A 164 -16.87 -12.95 -10.44
C ASN A 164 -17.28 -11.80 -11.37
N ARG A 165 -17.05 -12.00 -12.67
CA ARG A 165 -17.43 -11.03 -13.71
C ARG A 165 -18.94 -10.79 -13.79
N ASP A 166 -19.74 -11.81 -13.56
CA ASP A 166 -21.19 -11.69 -13.62
C ASP A 166 -21.69 -10.78 -12.51
N TRP A 167 -21.17 -10.94 -11.31
CA TRP A 167 -21.48 -10.06 -10.18
C TRP A 167 -21.02 -8.62 -10.44
N GLN A 168 -19.80 -8.43 -10.98
CA GLN A 168 -19.30 -7.12 -11.35
C GLN A 168 -20.20 -6.45 -12.39
N THR A 169 -20.55 -7.17 -13.43
CA THR A 169 -21.41 -6.68 -14.51
C THR A 169 -22.80 -6.34 -14.00
N ALA A 170 -23.41 -7.23 -13.21
CA ALA A 170 -24.73 -7.01 -12.59
C ALA A 170 -24.76 -5.78 -11.65
N ASN A 171 -23.64 -5.43 -11.06
CA ASN A 171 -23.50 -4.27 -10.20
C ASN A 171 -22.88 -3.04 -10.89
N GLY A 172 -22.66 -3.08 -12.21
CA GLY A 172 -22.09 -1.97 -12.96
C GLY A 172 -20.66 -1.60 -12.56
N LEU A 173 -19.87 -2.59 -12.11
CA LEU A 173 -18.51 -2.37 -11.64
C LEU A 173 -17.50 -2.60 -12.75
N TRP A 174 -16.63 -1.63 -12.96
CA TRP A 174 -15.51 -1.74 -13.90
C TRP A 174 -14.45 -2.73 -13.44
N ALA A 175 -14.21 -2.79 -12.13
CA ALA A 175 -13.19 -3.64 -11.52
C ALA A 175 -13.67 -4.16 -10.17
N GLY A 176 -12.98 -5.16 -9.65
CA GLY A 176 -13.31 -5.79 -8.38
C GLY A 176 -12.32 -5.46 -7.28
N GLY A 177 -12.30 -6.33 -6.29
CA GLY A 177 -11.43 -6.25 -5.14
C GLY A 177 -11.42 -7.56 -4.36
N ALA A 178 -10.75 -7.59 -3.24
CA ALA A 178 -10.74 -8.68 -2.29
C ALA A 178 -11.47 -8.27 -1.01
N ILE A 179 -12.22 -9.19 -0.45
CA ILE A 179 -12.79 -9.07 0.90
C ILE A 179 -12.03 -10.01 1.81
N TYR A 180 -11.70 -9.55 3.01
CA TYR A 180 -10.90 -10.31 3.95
C TYR A 180 -11.33 -10.04 5.38
N ASN A 181 -11.06 -11.00 6.26
CA ASN A 181 -11.19 -10.81 7.68
C ASN A 181 -10.12 -9.82 8.17
N ASN A 182 -10.55 -8.73 8.78
CA ASN A 182 -9.67 -7.73 9.38
C ASN A 182 -9.78 -7.68 10.90
N THR A 183 -10.39 -8.67 11.49
CA THR A 183 -10.43 -8.83 12.95
C THR A 183 -8.99 -9.00 13.42
N SER A 184 -8.43 -7.96 13.98
CA SER A 184 -7.04 -7.99 14.39
C SER A 184 -6.87 -8.73 15.71
N ASP A 185 -5.72 -9.34 15.91
CA ASP A 185 -5.30 -9.88 17.19
C ASP A 185 -5.03 -8.73 18.18
N GLN A 186 -6.08 -8.29 18.83
CA GLN A 186 -6.09 -7.14 19.73
C GLN A 186 -5.45 -7.44 21.09
N ALA A 187 -5.11 -8.69 21.36
CA ALA A 187 -4.65 -9.13 22.67
C ALA A 187 -3.24 -8.67 23.05
N LEU A 188 -2.50 -8.05 22.15
CA LEU A 188 -1.15 -7.60 22.45
C LEU A 188 -1.10 -6.10 22.78
N PRO A 189 -0.30 -5.69 23.78
CA PRO A 189 -0.12 -4.27 24.10
C PRO A 189 0.30 -3.42 22.91
N ILE A 190 1.04 -4.00 21.98
CA ILE A 190 1.48 -3.34 20.76
C ILE A 190 0.31 -3.06 19.79
N SER A 191 -0.75 -3.84 19.86
CA SER A 191 -1.96 -3.59 19.07
C SER A 191 -2.73 -2.37 19.58
N LEU A 192 -2.59 -2.02 20.86
CA LEU A 192 -3.14 -0.79 21.43
C LEU A 192 -2.50 0.48 20.85
N ALA A 193 -1.28 0.39 20.35
CA ALA A 193 -0.59 1.51 19.70
C ALA A 193 -0.95 1.65 18.22
N ARG A 194 -1.78 0.76 17.66
CA ARG A 194 -2.18 0.79 16.25
C ARG A 194 -3.42 1.63 16.06
N THR A 195 -3.29 2.62 15.22
CA THR A 195 -4.43 3.41 14.75
C THR A 195 -5.11 2.78 13.51
N HIS A 196 -4.47 1.82 12.86
CA HIS A 196 -4.96 1.28 11.61
C HIS A 196 -5.66 -0.07 11.81
N GLY A 197 -6.96 -0.09 11.59
CA GLY A 197 -7.80 -1.28 11.74
C GLY A 197 -8.12 -1.62 13.20
N SER A 198 -8.01 -0.66 14.10
CA SER A 198 -8.38 -0.79 15.51
C SER A 198 -9.41 0.27 15.88
N THR A 199 -10.64 -0.01 15.55
CA THR A 199 -11.78 0.79 15.99
C THR A 199 -11.91 0.85 17.51
N ASP A 200 -11.41 -0.16 18.18
CA ASP A 200 -11.34 -0.16 19.64
C ASP A 200 -10.49 0.98 20.20
N LEU A 201 -9.38 1.33 19.55
CA LEU A 201 -8.55 2.48 19.98
C LEU A 201 -9.21 3.82 19.62
N ASP A 202 -9.83 3.90 18.48
CA ASP A 202 -10.53 5.11 18.07
C ASP A 202 -11.72 5.36 19.01
N THR A 203 -12.47 4.32 19.35
CA THR A 203 -13.57 4.39 20.33
C THR A 203 -13.05 4.81 21.70
N LEU A 204 -11.93 4.24 22.17
CA LEU A 204 -11.31 4.61 23.42
C LEU A 204 -10.84 6.07 23.38
N TRP A 205 -10.22 6.51 22.28
CA TRP A 205 -9.69 7.86 22.15
C TRP A 205 -10.78 8.91 22.00
N ASP A 206 -11.84 8.61 21.27
CA ASP A 206 -12.98 9.50 21.13
C ASP A 206 -13.77 9.62 22.42
N GLY A 207 -13.94 8.52 23.15
CA GLY A 207 -14.46 8.55 24.51
C GLY A 207 -13.59 9.35 25.46
N PHE A 208 -12.28 9.28 25.30
CA PHE A 208 -11.33 10.06 26.13
C PHE A 208 -11.40 11.56 25.86
N LYS A 209 -11.62 11.96 24.60
CA LYS A 209 -11.79 13.37 24.20
C LYS A 209 -13.16 13.94 24.55
N GLY A 210 -14.20 13.17 24.31
CA GLY A 210 -15.58 13.66 24.32
C GLY A 210 -16.31 13.47 25.65
N ASP A 211 -15.98 12.42 26.39
CA ASP A 211 -16.69 12.05 27.60
C ASP A 211 -15.72 11.57 28.70
N ALA A 212 -15.87 12.09 29.89
CA ALA A 212 -15.20 11.60 31.08
C ALA A 212 -15.54 10.13 31.44
N SER A 213 -16.42 9.49 30.66
CA SER A 213 -16.89 8.13 30.90
C SER A 213 -15.80 7.07 30.82
N LEU A 214 -14.72 7.30 30.03
CA LEU A 214 -13.60 6.36 29.89
C LEU A 214 -12.35 6.82 30.66
N ARG A 215 -12.51 7.28 31.90
CA ARG A 215 -11.39 7.68 32.76
C ARG A 215 -11.29 6.82 34.01
N GLY A 216 -10.10 6.62 34.52
CA GLY A 216 -9.85 5.84 35.72
C GLY A 216 -10.30 4.38 35.58
N ASP A 217 -11.05 3.87 36.54
CA ASP A 217 -11.51 2.47 36.56
C ASP A 217 -12.36 2.10 35.35
N LYS A 218 -13.08 3.05 34.76
CA LYS A 218 -13.89 2.81 33.56
C LYS A 218 -13.06 2.40 32.33
N ILE A 219 -11.81 2.87 32.21
CA ILE A 219 -10.88 2.37 31.17
C ILE A 219 -10.56 0.90 31.43
N LEU A 220 -10.33 0.53 32.67
CA LEU A 220 -10.02 -0.84 33.03
C LEU A 220 -11.21 -1.75 32.76
N ASP A 221 -12.41 -1.30 33.06
CA ASP A 221 -13.62 -2.06 32.77
C ASP A 221 -13.87 -2.20 31.28
N TRP A 222 -13.68 -1.12 30.51
CA TRP A 222 -13.74 -1.19 29.06
C TRP A 222 -12.70 -2.16 28.47
N LEU A 223 -11.46 -2.09 28.94
CA LEU A 223 -10.39 -3.03 28.51
C LEU A 223 -10.71 -4.48 28.87
N ARG A 224 -11.43 -4.72 29.96
CA ARG A 224 -11.81 -6.07 30.40
C ARG A 224 -13.01 -6.63 29.63
N HIS A 225 -13.97 -5.78 29.29
CA HIS A 225 -15.29 -6.21 28.81
C HIS A 225 -15.55 -5.91 27.34
N ASP A 226 -15.03 -4.78 26.83
CA ASP A 226 -15.36 -4.28 25.49
C ASP A 226 -14.21 -4.41 24.50
N PHE A 227 -12.96 -4.31 25.00
CA PHE A 227 -11.81 -4.43 24.13
C PHE A 227 -11.70 -5.82 23.49
N GLY A 228 -11.52 -5.85 22.17
CA GLY A 228 -11.42 -7.08 21.40
C GLY A 228 -12.74 -7.82 21.20
N THR A 229 -13.87 -7.13 21.34
CA THR A 229 -15.21 -7.70 21.13
C THR A 229 -15.78 -7.37 19.75
N ARG A 230 -15.04 -6.68 18.90
CA ARG A 230 -15.49 -6.32 17.56
C ARG A 230 -14.95 -7.30 16.50
N LEU A 231 -15.84 -7.71 15.61
CA LEU A 231 -15.49 -8.39 14.37
C LEU A 231 -15.47 -7.36 13.24
N SER A 232 -14.48 -7.45 12.39
CA SER A 232 -14.32 -6.57 11.25
C SER A 232 -14.05 -7.36 9.97
N VAL A 233 -14.83 -7.09 8.94
CA VAL A 233 -14.61 -7.56 7.59
C VAL A 233 -14.29 -6.36 6.73
N SER A 234 -13.17 -6.40 6.05
CA SER A 234 -12.68 -5.30 5.21
C SER A 234 -12.60 -5.68 3.76
N TYR A 235 -12.56 -4.68 2.92
CA TYR A 235 -12.27 -4.87 1.50
C TYR A 235 -11.09 -4.00 1.07
N MET A 236 -10.47 -4.44 -0.01
CA MET A 236 -9.49 -3.70 -0.78
C MET A 236 -9.86 -3.86 -2.25
N ALA A 237 -10.07 -2.75 -2.94
CA ALA A 237 -10.57 -2.77 -4.30
C ALA A 237 -9.78 -1.83 -5.22
N ASN A 238 -9.91 -2.09 -6.52
CA ASN A 238 -9.30 -1.28 -7.55
C ASN A 238 -9.83 0.15 -7.54
N GLN A 239 -8.92 1.09 -7.74
CA GLN A 239 -9.25 2.47 -8.05
C GLN A 239 -9.22 2.71 -9.55
N ILE A 240 -10.13 3.51 -10.08
CA ILE A 240 -10.08 3.96 -11.48
C ILE A 240 -8.86 4.87 -11.69
N PRO A 241 -8.00 4.57 -12.67
CA PRO A 241 -6.91 5.45 -13.05
C PRO A 241 -7.43 6.77 -13.62
N GLN A 242 -7.07 7.89 -12.99
CA GLN A 242 -7.45 9.23 -13.43
C GLN A 242 -6.20 10.04 -13.76
N PHE A 243 -6.25 10.76 -14.90
CA PHE A 243 -5.14 11.61 -15.36
C PHE A 243 -4.81 12.70 -14.34
N ASP A 244 -5.82 13.27 -13.68
CA ASP A 244 -5.66 14.40 -12.74
C ASP A 244 -5.16 13.96 -11.36
N ASN A 245 -5.21 12.69 -11.04
CA ASN A 245 -4.52 12.15 -9.88
C ASN A 245 -3.02 12.14 -10.14
N GLN A 246 -2.26 12.96 -9.42
CA GLN A 246 -0.89 13.21 -9.79
C GLN A 246 0.03 13.47 -8.60
N ILE A 247 1.28 13.16 -8.82
CA ILE A 247 2.43 13.62 -8.06
C ILE A 247 3.05 14.77 -8.84
N ARG A 248 3.35 15.87 -8.19
CA ARG A 248 4.10 17.00 -8.75
C ARG A 248 5.08 17.56 -7.73
N LEU A 249 5.98 18.43 -8.14
CA LEU A 249 6.86 19.13 -7.22
C LEU A 249 6.08 20.26 -6.52
N HIS A 250 6.24 20.37 -5.20
CA HIS A 250 5.61 21.45 -4.44
C HIS A 250 6.27 22.78 -4.80
N PRO A 251 5.52 23.85 -5.06
CA PRO A 251 6.10 25.13 -5.45
C PRO A 251 6.95 25.76 -4.34
N ASP A 252 6.51 25.67 -3.09
CA ASP A 252 7.09 26.43 -1.96
C ASP A 252 7.78 25.56 -0.92
N VAL A 253 7.25 24.36 -0.65
CA VAL A 253 7.79 23.50 0.40
C VAL A 253 9.04 22.75 -0.07
N ARG A 254 10.09 22.81 0.73
CA ARG A 254 11.39 22.21 0.43
C ARG A 254 11.80 21.22 1.49
N ASP A 255 12.57 20.23 1.09
CA ASP A 255 13.23 19.30 2.01
C ASP A 255 14.49 19.93 2.66
N LYS A 256 15.11 19.21 3.56
CA LYS A 256 16.34 19.67 4.25
C LYS A 256 17.51 19.98 3.29
N TRP A 257 17.42 19.56 2.05
CA TRP A 257 18.42 19.81 1.00
C TRP A 257 17.99 20.92 0.04
N ASN A 258 16.97 21.70 0.42
CA ASN A 258 16.39 22.79 -0.35
C ASN A 258 15.81 22.34 -1.71
N ARG A 259 15.31 21.10 -1.80
CA ARG A 259 14.66 20.55 -3.00
C ARG A 259 13.14 20.52 -2.81
N PRO A 260 12.34 20.78 -3.87
CA PRO A 260 10.90 20.65 -3.79
C PRO A 260 10.48 19.27 -3.25
N VAL A 261 9.56 19.26 -2.31
CA VAL A 261 8.94 17.99 -1.87
C VAL A 261 7.87 17.53 -2.85
N ALA A 262 7.47 16.27 -2.79
CA ALA A 262 6.33 15.79 -3.57
C ALA A 262 5.04 16.44 -3.07
N HIS A 263 4.22 16.90 -4.01
CA HIS A 263 2.86 17.37 -3.77
C HIS A 263 1.88 16.41 -4.46
N ILE A 264 1.03 15.79 -3.68
CA ILE A 264 0.07 14.80 -4.15
C ILE A 264 -1.28 15.46 -4.33
N VAL A 265 -1.81 15.40 -5.55
CA VAL A 265 -3.18 15.79 -5.88
C VAL A 265 -3.92 14.52 -6.24
N LYS A 266 -4.94 14.17 -5.45
CA LYS A 266 -5.70 12.95 -5.66
C LYS A 266 -7.14 13.14 -5.25
N ASP A 267 -8.02 12.63 -6.07
CA ASP A 267 -9.43 12.53 -5.78
C ASP A 267 -10.00 11.15 -6.16
N TRP A 268 -11.22 10.88 -5.70
CA TRP A 268 -11.95 9.67 -6.03
C TRP A 268 -12.80 9.91 -7.28
N HIS A 269 -12.83 8.95 -8.17
CA HIS A 269 -13.82 8.93 -9.23
C HIS A 269 -15.21 8.58 -8.65
N ALA A 270 -16.28 9.01 -9.28
CA ALA A 270 -17.65 8.67 -8.84
C ALA A 270 -17.87 7.15 -8.74
N HIS A 271 -17.28 6.39 -9.67
CA HIS A 271 -17.29 4.93 -9.64
C HIS A 271 -16.56 4.36 -8.41
N ASP A 272 -15.46 4.96 -7.96
CA ASP A 272 -14.75 4.50 -6.76
C ASP A 272 -15.65 4.59 -5.52
N GLY A 273 -16.40 5.69 -5.41
CA GLY A 273 -17.38 5.86 -4.35
C GLY A 273 -18.53 4.84 -4.41
N TYR A 274 -19.00 4.53 -5.62
CA TYR A 274 -20.01 3.50 -5.81
C TYR A 274 -19.47 2.11 -5.46
N LEU A 275 -18.29 1.76 -5.94
CA LEU A 275 -17.60 0.49 -5.63
C LEU A 275 -17.39 0.33 -4.14
N MET A 276 -16.89 1.36 -3.46
CA MET A 276 -16.68 1.33 -2.01
C MET A 276 -17.97 1.05 -1.24
N ARG A 277 -19.10 1.66 -1.64
CA ARG A 277 -20.40 1.37 -1.02
C ARG A 277 -20.83 -0.07 -1.22
N ARG A 278 -20.74 -0.56 -2.47
CA ARG A 278 -21.15 -1.95 -2.78
C ARG A 278 -20.32 -2.98 -1.99
N PHE A 279 -19.01 -2.78 -1.89
CA PHE A 279 -18.15 -3.67 -1.10
C PHE A 279 -18.42 -3.57 0.40
N ALA A 280 -18.68 -2.38 0.93
CA ALA A 280 -19.06 -2.21 2.33
C ALA A 280 -20.39 -2.91 2.64
N GLU A 281 -21.38 -2.85 1.76
CA GLU A 281 -22.64 -3.58 1.88
C GLU A 281 -22.42 -5.10 1.93
N VAL A 282 -21.53 -5.63 1.07
CA VAL A 282 -21.18 -7.05 1.11
C VAL A 282 -20.49 -7.42 2.42
N CYS A 283 -19.58 -6.59 2.92
CA CYS A 283 -18.96 -6.80 4.23
C CYS A 283 -20.00 -6.84 5.37
N ARG A 284 -20.97 -5.94 5.35
CA ARG A 284 -22.10 -5.96 6.28
C ARG A 284 -22.89 -7.25 6.18
N ASP A 285 -23.24 -7.64 4.97
CA ASP A 285 -24.07 -8.83 4.72
C ASP A 285 -23.37 -10.11 5.20
N ILE A 286 -22.03 -10.18 5.06
CA ILE A 286 -21.21 -11.26 5.61
C ILE A 286 -21.32 -11.29 7.15
N LEU A 287 -21.21 -10.14 7.81
CA LEU A 287 -21.32 -10.07 9.27
C LEU A 287 -22.72 -10.46 9.75
N VAL A 288 -23.75 -9.99 9.07
CA VAL A 288 -25.14 -10.35 9.39
C VAL A 288 -25.39 -11.85 9.21
N ALA A 289 -24.84 -12.45 8.16
CA ALA A 289 -25.01 -13.88 7.91
C ALA A 289 -24.16 -14.75 8.87
N GLY A 290 -23.00 -14.25 9.28
CA GLY A 290 -22.03 -15.02 10.06
C GLY A 290 -22.14 -14.87 11.57
N VAL A 291 -22.78 -13.82 12.06
CA VAL A 291 -22.86 -13.53 13.50
C VAL A 291 -24.28 -13.70 13.99
N PRO A 292 -24.57 -14.65 14.88
CA PRO A 292 -25.91 -14.86 15.42
C PRO A 292 -26.47 -13.61 16.09
N ASP A 293 -27.77 -13.41 15.93
CA ASP A 293 -28.55 -12.33 16.55
C ASP A 293 -28.10 -10.90 16.14
N ILE A 294 -27.35 -10.77 15.07
CA ILE A 294 -26.96 -9.47 14.51
C ILE A 294 -27.87 -9.12 13.33
N THR A 295 -28.37 -7.89 13.37
CA THR A 295 -29.15 -7.27 12.30
C THR A 295 -28.34 -6.16 11.61
N ALA A 296 -28.70 -5.80 10.40
CA ALA A 296 -27.94 -4.85 9.58
C ALA A 296 -27.77 -3.46 10.23
N ASP A 297 -28.71 -3.05 11.08
CA ASP A 297 -28.67 -1.79 11.83
C ASP A 297 -27.63 -1.77 12.97
N LYS A 298 -27.13 -2.94 13.36
CA LYS A 298 -26.07 -3.08 14.36
C LYS A 298 -24.66 -3.08 13.76
N VAL A 299 -24.56 -3.21 12.44
CA VAL A 299 -23.29 -3.21 11.74
C VAL A 299 -22.90 -1.79 11.40
N GLU A 300 -21.73 -1.40 11.84
CA GLU A 300 -21.14 -0.08 11.59
C GLU A 300 -20.20 -0.16 10.38
N PHE A 301 -20.22 0.85 9.52
CA PHE A 301 -19.22 1.03 8.51
C PHE A 301 -18.03 1.77 9.09
N GLY A 302 -16.82 1.25 8.88
CA GLY A 302 -15.61 1.80 9.46
C GLY A 302 -15.43 3.30 9.15
N SER A 303 -15.16 4.10 10.18
CA SER A 303 -15.08 5.56 10.08
C SER A 303 -13.94 6.06 9.21
N VAL A 304 -12.84 5.33 9.17
CA VAL A 304 -11.63 5.70 8.40
C VAL A 304 -11.80 5.38 6.92
N TYR A 305 -12.58 4.36 6.60
CA TYR A 305 -12.80 3.84 5.26
C TYR A 305 -14.28 3.78 4.89
N GLY A 306 -15.06 4.65 5.49
CA GLY A 306 -16.51 4.64 5.36
C GLY A 306 -17.03 4.82 3.94
N VAL A 307 -18.32 4.57 3.79
CA VAL A 307 -19.04 4.74 2.52
C VAL A 307 -19.16 6.21 2.10
N ASN A 308 -18.85 7.13 2.99
CA ASN A 308 -18.82 8.56 2.69
C ASN A 308 -17.49 8.92 2.06
N VAL A 309 -17.49 9.05 0.73
CA VAL A 309 -16.30 9.36 -0.08
C VAL A 309 -15.62 10.66 0.34
N GLN A 310 -16.37 11.62 0.87
CA GLN A 310 -15.80 12.90 1.30
C GLN A 310 -14.90 12.78 2.53
N ASN A 311 -15.18 11.81 3.38
CA ASN A 311 -14.44 11.55 4.61
C ASN A 311 -13.44 10.38 4.50
N THR A 312 -13.33 9.75 3.31
CA THR A 312 -12.36 8.68 3.11
C THR A 312 -10.94 9.19 3.01
N VAL A 313 -10.00 8.41 3.54
CA VAL A 313 -8.57 8.67 3.35
C VAL A 313 -8.23 8.58 1.87
N ARG A 314 -7.76 9.69 1.30
CA ARG A 314 -7.47 9.79 -0.13
C ARG A 314 -6.16 9.13 -0.53
N VAL A 315 -5.22 9.00 0.40
CA VAL A 315 -3.92 8.36 0.19
C VAL A 315 -3.70 7.32 1.28
N ALA A 316 -3.51 6.08 0.86
CA ALA A 316 -3.20 4.96 1.73
C ALA A 316 -1.76 4.49 1.51
N ASN A 317 -1.33 3.50 2.27
CA ASN A 317 0.01 2.91 2.18
C ASN A 317 0.28 2.10 0.89
N HIS A 318 -0.73 1.80 0.08
CA HIS A 318 -0.59 1.16 -1.23
C HIS A 318 -0.48 2.22 -2.32
N ILE A 319 0.66 2.87 -2.39
CA ILE A 319 0.96 3.97 -3.33
C ILE A 319 1.51 3.40 -4.64
N LEU A 320 0.85 3.76 -5.76
CA LEU A 320 1.08 3.18 -7.08
C LEU A 320 0.97 4.25 -8.18
N GLY A 321 1.44 3.93 -9.36
CA GLY A 321 1.32 4.83 -10.50
C GLY A 321 2.26 6.04 -10.45
N GLY A 322 2.04 6.97 -11.36
CA GLY A 322 2.90 8.15 -11.52
C GLY A 322 4.02 7.99 -12.56
N ALA A 323 4.39 6.76 -12.89
CA ALA A 323 5.31 6.44 -13.99
C ALA A 323 4.92 5.13 -14.68
N ARG A 324 3.62 5.00 -15.02
CA ARG A 324 3.08 3.73 -15.53
C ARG A 324 3.80 3.24 -16.79
N PHE A 325 3.91 1.91 -16.94
CA PHE A 325 4.36 1.31 -18.19
C PHE A 325 3.19 1.17 -19.18
N GLY A 326 3.51 1.03 -20.46
CA GLY A 326 2.51 0.86 -21.51
C GLY A 326 3.08 0.41 -22.84
N ALA A 327 2.23 0.50 -23.86
CA ALA A 327 2.53 0.05 -25.22
C ALA A 327 3.28 1.11 -26.05
N SER A 328 3.08 2.39 -25.71
CA SER A 328 3.71 3.49 -26.45
C SER A 328 4.08 4.67 -25.53
N SER A 329 4.99 5.52 -26.00
CA SER A 329 5.37 6.75 -25.30
C SER A 329 4.23 7.80 -25.24
N ASN A 330 3.16 7.59 -25.98
CA ASN A 330 1.99 8.47 -25.92
C ASN A 330 1.03 8.11 -24.78
N ASP A 331 1.12 6.91 -24.25
CA ASP A 331 0.25 6.42 -23.18
C ASP A 331 0.97 6.06 -21.88
N SER A 332 2.29 6.12 -21.87
CA SER A 332 3.08 5.67 -20.72
C SER A 332 4.42 6.41 -20.58
N VAL A 333 4.98 6.40 -19.38
CA VAL A 333 6.34 6.88 -19.09
C VAL A 333 7.38 5.80 -19.39
N LEU A 334 6.99 4.55 -19.20
CA LEU A 334 7.87 3.38 -19.32
C LEU A 334 7.39 2.45 -20.43
N ASP A 335 8.34 1.78 -21.08
CA ASP A 335 8.03 0.67 -21.98
C ASP A 335 7.61 -0.60 -21.20
N LYS A 336 7.24 -1.65 -21.90
CA LYS A 336 6.85 -2.94 -21.31
C LYS A 336 7.90 -3.58 -20.40
N ASN A 337 9.15 -3.19 -20.51
CA ASN A 337 10.27 -3.66 -19.68
C ASN A 337 10.60 -2.68 -18.55
N CYS A 338 9.70 -1.73 -18.29
CA CYS A 338 9.90 -0.68 -17.28
C CYS A 338 11.11 0.21 -17.53
N ARG A 339 11.57 0.32 -18.78
CA ARG A 339 12.58 1.28 -19.19
C ARG A 339 11.89 2.60 -19.55
N VAL A 340 12.46 3.72 -19.15
CA VAL A 340 12.01 5.05 -19.59
C VAL A 340 12.14 5.13 -21.11
N TRP A 341 11.07 5.53 -21.81
CA TRP A 341 11.13 5.81 -23.24
C TRP A 341 12.28 6.79 -23.52
N ASP A 342 12.94 6.71 -24.62
CA ASP A 342 14.02 7.60 -25.03
C ASP A 342 15.25 7.71 -24.09
N VAL A 343 15.35 6.85 -23.05
CA VAL A 343 16.53 6.75 -22.16
C VAL A 343 16.97 5.29 -22.08
N ALA A 344 18.11 5.00 -22.70
CA ALA A 344 18.53 3.64 -23.01
C ALA A 344 18.87 2.76 -21.79
N ASN A 345 19.21 3.35 -20.64
CA ASN A 345 19.70 2.63 -19.47
C ASN A 345 18.97 2.98 -18.15
N LEU A 346 17.81 3.63 -18.21
CA LEU A 346 17.04 4.02 -17.03
C LEU A 346 15.77 3.17 -16.89
N TYR A 347 15.64 2.50 -15.77
CA TYR A 347 14.53 1.62 -15.43
C TYR A 347 13.87 2.04 -14.12
N VAL A 348 12.56 1.78 -14.00
CA VAL A 348 11.77 2.05 -12.76
C VAL A 348 11.02 0.78 -12.40
N THR A 349 11.26 0.21 -11.21
CA THR A 349 10.75 -1.12 -10.84
C THR A 349 9.91 -1.19 -9.58
N ASP A 350 9.64 -0.05 -8.95
CA ASP A 350 8.72 0.04 -7.79
C ASP A 350 7.26 0.24 -8.23
N GLY A 351 6.37 0.45 -7.28
CA GLY A 351 4.94 0.59 -7.55
C GLY A 351 4.53 1.70 -8.53
N SER A 352 5.45 2.62 -8.88
CA SER A 352 5.15 3.69 -9.83
C SER A 352 4.86 3.19 -11.26
N PHE A 353 5.37 2.00 -11.62
CA PHE A 353 5.13 1.42 -12.94
C PHE A 353 3.69 0.98 -13.17
N MET A 354 2.91 0.75 -12.11
CA MET A 354 1.59 0.11 -12.21
C MET A 354 0.56 1.01 -12.89
N PRO A 355 -0.12 0.53 -13.96
CA PRO A 355 -1.14 1.29 -14.66
C PRO A 355 -2.52 1.23 -13.96
N THR A 356 -2.73 0.24 -13.09
CA THR A 356 -3.91 0.05 -12.25
C THR A 356 -3.49 -0.42 -10.87
N SER A 357 -4.34 -0.24 -9.87
CA SER A 357 -3.98 -0.65 -8.50
C SER A 357 -4.08 -2.16 -8.27
N GLY A 358 -4.83 -2.86 -9.11
CA GLY A 358 -5.20 -4.24 -8.81
C GLY A 358 -6.21 -4.35 -7.66
N GLY A 359 -6.66 -5.54 -7.35
CA GLY A 359 -7.63 -5.79 -6.28
C GLY A 359 -7.03 -6.41 -5.01
N ALA A 360 -5.70 -6.50 -4.91
CA ALA A 360 -4.99 -7.11 -3.79
C ALA A 360 -3.69 -6.36 -3.48
N ASN A 361 -3.06 -6.68 -2.34
CA ASN A 361 -1.81 -6.06 -1.91
C ASN A 361 -0.76 -6.08 -3.04
N PRO A 362 -0.15 -4.94 -3.40
CA PRO A 362 0.62 -4.83 -4.64
C PRO A 362 2.05 -5.37 -4.54
N THR A 363 2.56 -5.63 -3.34
CA THR A 363 3.98 -5.94 -3.11
C THR A 363 4.45 -7.15 -3.90
N LEU A 364 3.67 -8.23 -3.96
CA LEU A 364 4.04 -9.43 -4.71
C LEU A 364 4.18 -9.14 -6.22
N THR A 365 3.24 -8.36 -6.78
CA THR A 365 3.29 -7.93 -8.18
C THR A 365 4.51 -7.04 -8.46
N ILE A 366 4.83 -6.11 -7.55
CA ILE A 366 6.01 -5.25 -7.66
C ILE A 366 7.29 -6.09 -7.65
N GLN A 367 7.40 -7.04 -6.74
CA GLN A 367 8.56 -7.93 -6.66
C GLN A 367 8.68 -8.82 -7.89
N ALA A 368 7.59 -9.44 -8.33
CA ALA A 368 7.57 -10.27 -9.53
C ALA A 368 8.02 -9.47 -10.78
N ASN A 369 7.52 -8.24 -10.91
CA ASN A 369 7.95 -7.35 -12.00
C ASN A 369 9.44 -6.98 -11.89
N ALA A 370 9.96 -6.72 -10.70
CA ALA A 370 11.37 -6.43 -10.50
C ALA A 370 12.26 -7.60 -10.92
N PHE A 371 11.88 -8.84 -10.59
CA PHE A 371 12.56 -10.05 -11.09
C PHE A 371 12.47 -10.18 -12.61
N ARG A 372 11.29 -9.94 -13.19
CA ARG A 372 11.11 -9.96 -14.65
C ARG A 372 12.02 -8.95 -15.36
N VAL A 373 12.15 -7.74 -14.83
CA VAL A 373 13.05 -6.71 -15.37
C VAL A 373 14.50 -7.12 -15.19
N ALA A 374 14.87 -7.72 -14.06
CA ALA A 374 16.22 -8.23 -13.84
C ALA A 374 16.58 -9.35 -14.83
N ASP A 375 15.68 -10.29 -15.10
CA ASP A 375 15.90 -11.34 -16.09
C ASP A 375 16.05 -10.76 -17.50
N PHE A 376 15.23 -9.77 -17.85
CA PHE A 376 15.38 -9.05 -19.11
C PHE A 376 16.76 -8.38 -19.23
N LEU A 377 17.23 -7.70 -18.19
CA LEU A 377 18.54 -7.04 -18.16
C LEU A 377 19.70 -8.03 -18.26
N LEU A 378 19.51 -9.25 -17.77
CA LEU A 378 20.51 -10.34 -17.82
C LEU A 378 20.42 -11.16 -19.10
N GLY A 379 19.49 -10.84 -20.02
CA GLY A 379 19.27 -11.61 -21.25
C GLY A 379 18.73 -13.02 -21.00
N ARG A 380 18.07 -13.25 -19.86
CA ARG A 380 17.44 -14.54 -19.53
C ARG A 380 16.11 -14.67 -20.27
N PRO A 381 15.76 -15.87 -20.76
CA PRO A 381 14.45 -16.08 -21.32
C PRO A 381 13.38 -15.92 -20.23
N PRO A 382 12.17 -15.43 -20.59
CA PRO A 382 11.05 -15.43 -19.66
C PRO A 382 10.76 -16.86 -19.18
N LEU A 383 10.40 -16.99 -17.90
CA LEU A 383 9.95 -18.27 -17.37
C LEU A 383 8.77 -18.78 -18.22
N PRO A 384 8.72 -20.08 -18.54
CA PRO A 384 7.56 -20.65 -19.21
C PRO A 384 6.31 -20.37 -18.35
N ALA A 385 5.21 -20.01 -19.01
CA ALA A 385 3.94 -19.85 -18.33
C ALA A 385 3.63 -21.18 -17.59
N SER A 386 3.45 -21.11 -16.30
CA SER A 386 2.91 -22.27 -15.57
C SER A 386 1.57 -22.63 -16.18
N PRO A 387 1.30 -23.89 -16.48
CA PRO A 387 -0.06 -24.29 -16.84
C PRO A 387 -0.96 -23.92 -15.63
N VAL A 388 -1.93 -23.05 -15.89
CA VAL A 388 -2.98 -22.68 -14.94
C VAL A 388 -3.95 -23.84 -14.81
#